data_be89ff9fa5c6ba1ab47119ceeaa098b6
#
_entry.id   be89ff9fa5c6ba1ab47119ceeaa098b6
#
_cell.length_a   1.000
_cell.length_b   1.000
_cell.length_c   1.000
_cell.angle_alpha   90.00
_cell.angle_beta   90.00
_cell.angle_gamma   90.00
#
_symmetry.space_group_name_H-M   'P 1'
#
loop_
_entity.id
_entity.type
_entity.pdbx_description
1 polymer ?
#
loop_
_entity_poly.entity_id
_entity_poly.type
_entity_poly.pdbx_seq_one_letter_code
_entity_poly.pdbx_strand_id
1 'polypeptide(L)' 'MNVTVYTTADCNSCKATKEYLTANNIEFVEKDVSKSKIFAKEMVEITGQRALPVVDVDGTFIIGYDQDKLDEILGI' A
#
# COMPACT_ATOMS: atom_id res chain seq x y z
N MET A 1 4.77 7.50 12.25
CA MET A 1 4.68 6.34 11.34
C MET A 1 4.26 6.82 9.96
N ASN A 2 5.07 6.55 8.96
CA ASN A 2 4.80 6.96 7.57
C ASN A 2 4.26 5.77 6.79
N VAL A 3 2.99 5.85 6.39
CA VAL A 3 2.34 4.79 5.63
C VAL A 3 2.04 5.28 4.22
N THR A 4 2.51 4.56 3.23
CA THR A 4 2.27 4.84 1.82
C THR A 4 1.61 3.61 1.19
N VAL A 5 0.55 3.83 0.42
CA VAL A 5 -0.15 2.75 -0.29
C VAL A 5 -0.05 2.99 -1.78
N TYR A 6 0.58 2.07 -2.49
CA TYR A 6 0.63 2.10 -3.95
C TYR A 6 -0.60 1.37 -4.48
N THR A 7 -1.38 2.03 -5.29
CA THR A 7 -2.68 1.53 -5.77
C THR A 7 -2.82 1.72 -7.27
N THR A 8 -3.91 1.21 -7.83
CA THR A 8 -4.32 1.51 -9.19
C THR A 8 -5.84 1.57 -9.24
N ALA A 9 -6.37 2.12 -10.32
CA ALA A 9 -7.81 2.10 -10.57
C ALA A 9 -8.26 0.64 -10.79
N ASP A 10 -9.53 0.35 -10.49
CA ASP A 10 -10.15 -0.97 -10.70
C ASP A 10 -9.45 -2.11 -9.95
N CYS A 11 -8.96 -1.81 -8.76
CA CYS A 11 -8.27 -2.80 -7.93
C CYS A 11 -9.07 -3.01 -6.63
N ASN A 12 -9.74 -4.15 -6.51
CA ASN A 12 -10.56 -4.45 -5.33
C ASN A 12 -9.73 -4.61 -4.06
N SER A 13 -8.57 -5.25 -4.16
CA SER A 13 -7.68 -5.43 -3.01
C SER A 13 -7.03 -4.12 -2.57
N CYS A 14 -6.76 -3.21 -3.50
CA CYS A 14 -6.29 -1.86 -3.17
C CYS A 14 -7.36 -1.11 -2.38
N LYS A 15 -8.60 -1.20 -2.82
CA LYS A 15 -9.74 -0.57 -2.15
C LYS A 15 -9.93 -1.14 -0.75
N ALA A 16 -9.88 -2.46 -0.61
CA ALA A 16 -10.01 -3.13 0.68
C ALA A 16 -8.90 -2.68 1.65
N THR A 17 -7.67 -2.56 1.15
CA THR A 17 -6.54 -2.09 1.95
C THR A 17 -6.78 -0.66 2.46
N LYS A 18 -7.23 0.23 1.59
CA LYS A 18 -7.51 1.62 1.99
C LYS A 18 -8.65 1.69 3.01
N GLU A 19 -9.69 0.92 2.81
CA GLU A 19 -10.82 0.86 3.75
C GLU A 19 -10.38 0.35 5.11
N TYR A 20 -9.54 -0.68 5.13
CA TYR A 20 -9.01 -1.25 6.36
C TYR A 20 -8.17 -0.23 7.15
N LEU A 21 -7.28 0.48 6.47
CA LEU A 21 -6.46 1.51 7.11
C LEU A 21 -7.32 2.64 7.66
N THR A 22 -8.29 3.09 6.89
CA THR A 22 -9.21 4.16 7.30
C THR A 22 -10.05 3.73 8.51
N ALA A 23 -10.55 2.49 8.50
CA ALA A 23 -11.35 1.96 9.60
C ALA A 23 -10.56 1.87 10.92
N ASN A 24 -9.25 1.72 10.82
CA ASN A 24 -8.36 1.65 11.98
C ASN A 24 -7.71 3.00 12.30
N ASN A 25 -8.19 4.09 11.71
CA ASN A 25 -7.69 5.44 11.92
C ASN A 25 -6.20 5.61 11.57
N ILE A 26 -5.73 4.87 10.58
CA ILE A 26 -4.36 4.96 10.09
C ILE A 26 -4.33 5.94 8.92
N GLU A 27 -3.59 7.03 9.07
CA GLU A 27 -3.37 7.97 7.98
C GLU A 27 -2.35 7.40 7.00
N PHE A 28 -2.57 7.59 5.71
CA PHE A 28 -1.66 7.11 4.68
C PHE A 28 -1.66 8.03 3.47
N VAL A 29 -0.59 7.96 2.71
CA VAL A 29 -0.47 8.64 1.42
C VAL A 29 -0.78 7.62 0.34
N GLU A 30 -1.71 7.93 -0.53
CA GLU A 30 -2.03 7.06 -1.67
C GLU A 30 -1.22 7.50 -2.89
N LYS A 31 -0.51 6.57 -3.51
CA LYS A 31 0.21 6.80 -4.76
C LYS A 31 -0.39 5.90 -5.84
N ASP A 32 -1.17 6.50 -6.73
CA ASP A 32 -1.84 5.77 -7.81
C ASP A 32 -0.89 5.60 -8.99
N VAL A 33 -0.42 4.37 -9.18
CA VAL A 33 0.57 4.07 -10.24
C VAL A 33 -0.02 4.15 -11.64
N SER A 34 -1.35 4.14 -11.78
CA SER A 34 -2.00 4.33 -13.08
C SER A 34 -1.98 5.78 -13.51
N LYS A 35 -1.80 6.72 -12.58
CA LYS A 35 -1.76 8.15 -12.85
C LYS A 35 -0.35 8.70 -12.98
N SER A 36 0.66 7.99 -12.49
CA SER A 36 2.03 8.48 -12.51
C SER A 36 3.02 7.34 -12.75
N LYS A 37 3.78 7.47 -13.82
CA LYS A 37 4.87 6.53 -14.13
C LYS A 37 5.98 6.59 -13.09
N ILE A 38 6.15 7.75 -12.43
CA ILE A 38 7.13 7.93 -11.37
C ILE A 38 6.78 7.04 -10.18
N PHE A 39 5.51 7.01 -9.80
CA PHE A 39 5.04 6.15 -8.71
C PHE A 39 5.20 4.66 -9.04
N ALA A 40 4.90 4.27 -10.28
CA ALA A 40 5.06 2.89 -10.73
C ALA A 40 6.53 2.47 -10.67
N LYS A 41 7.43 3.32 -11.14
CA LYS A 41 8.87 3.05 -11.10
C LYS A 41 9.39 2.97 -9.67
N GLU A 42 8.97 3.89 -8.81
CA GLU A 42 9.34 3.93 -7.39
C GLU A 42 8.93 2.62 -6.70
N MET A 43 7.71 2.15 -6.93
CA MET A 43 7.21 0.91 -6.36
C MET A 43 8.05 -0.29 -6.81
N VAL A 44 8.38 -0.39 -8.09
CA VAL A 44 9.19 -1.48 -8.63
C VAL A 44 10.60 -1.44 -8.04
N GLU A 45 11.18 -0.26 -7.87
CA GLU A 45 12.51 -0.13 -7.25
C GLU A 45 12.52 -0.60 -5.80
N ILE A 46 11.46 -0.32 -5.04
CA ILE A 46 11.34 -0.72 -3.64
C ILE A 46 11.09 -2.22 -3.51
N THR A 47 10.17 -2.77 -4.32
CA THR A 47 9.65 -4.13 -4.13
C THR A 47 10.23 -5.15 -5.09
N GLY A 48 10.80 -4.73 -6.20
CA GLY A 48 11.30 -5.60 -7.25
C GLY A 48 10.20 -6.31 -8.04
N GLN A 49 8.95 -5.84 -7.94
CA GLN A 49 7.82 -6.48 -8.60
C GLN A 49 6.70 -5.46 -8.84
N ARG A 50 5.61 -5.87 -9.51
CA ARG A 50 4.53 -4.97 -9.95
C ARG A 50 3.16 -5.29 -9.37
N ALA A 51 3.04 -6.26 -8.47
CA ALA A 51 1.75 -6.58 -7.87
C ALA A 51 1.28 -5.44 -6.95
N LEU A 52 -0.03 -5.24 -6.90
CA LEU A 52 -0.69 -4.21 -6.12
C LEU A 52 -1.78 -4.84 -5.24
N PRO A 53 -2.13 -4.23 -4.12
CA PRO A 53 -1.52 -3.03 -3.56
C PRO A 53 -0.16 -3.31 -2.93
N VAL A 54 0.64 -2.25 -2.73
CA VAL A 54 1.83 -2.33 -1.90
C VAL A 54 1.66 -1.32 -0.77
N VAL A 55 1.84 -1.76 0.47
CA VAL A 55 1.80 -0.90 1.64
C VAL A 55 3.21 -0.78 2.18
N ASP A 56 3.72 0.44 2.25
CA ASP A 56 5.04 0.75 2.81
C ASP A 56 4.84 1.43 4.16
N VAL A 57 5.32 0.80 5.23
CA VAL A 57 5.27 1.33 6.59
C VAL A 57 6.70 1.56 7.05
N ASP A 58 7.14 2.82 7.05
CA ASP A 58 8.48 3.23 7.49
C ASP A 58 9.62 2.41 6.83
N GLY A 59 9.48 2.07 5.56
CA GLY A 59 10.47 1.31 4.82
C GLY A 59 10.25 -0.20 4.78
N THR A 60 9.31 -0.72 5.56
CA THR A 60 8.91 -2.13 5.49
C THR A 60 7.68 -2.24 4.61
N PHE A 61 7.71 -3.08 3.59
CA PHE A 61 6.58 -3.15 2.66
C PHE A 61 5.88 -4.50 2.71
N ILE A 62 4.57 -4.46 2.41
CA ILE A 62 3.70 -5.63 2.30
C ILE A 62 3.09 -5.62 0.90
N ILE A 63 3.15 -6.77 0.22
CA ILE A 63 2.58 -6.91 -1.11
C ILE A 63 1.22 -7.60 -0.99
N GLY A 64 0.21 -7.00 -1.62
CA GLY A 64 -1.15 -7.50 -1.57
C GLY A 64 -1.88 -7.09 -0.31
N TYR A 65 -3.15 -7.47 -0.21
CA TYR A 65 -3.93 -7.22 0.99
C TYR A 65 -3.72 -8.38 1.96
N ASP A 66 -2.89 -8.15 2.96
CA ASP A 66 -2.58 -9.15 3.99
C ASP A 66 -2.86 -8.53 5.35
N GLN A 67 -4.06 -8.78 5.86
CA GLN A 67 -4.54 -8.20 7.08
C GLN A 67 -3.67 -8.58 8.29
N ASP A 68 -3.25 -9.84 8.37
CA ASP A 68 -2.44 -10.31 9.49
C ASP A 68 -1.09 -9.59 9.55
N LYS A 69 -0.44 -9.40 8.41
CA LYS A 69 0.82 -8.67 8.34
C LYS A 69 0.63 -7.19 8.62
N LEU A 70 -0.46 -6.60 8.14
CA LEU A 70 -0.79 -5.21 8.44
C LEU A 70 -0.98 -5.01 9.93
N ASP A 71 -1.74 -5.89 10.58
CA ASP A 71 -1.99 -5.82 12.02
C ASP A 71 -0.66 -5.90 12.80
N GLU A 72 0.21 -6.80 12.41
CA GLU A 72 1.50 -7.00 13.06
C GLU A 72 2.39 -5.76 12.92
N ILE A 73 2.54 -5.24 11.72
CA ILE A 73 3.42 -4.09 11.47
C ILE A 73 2.87 -2.80 12.06
N LEU A 74 1.55 -2.62 12.00
CA LEU A 74 0.90 -1.41 12.51
C LEU A 74 0.63 -1.47 14.01
N GLY A 75 0.75 -2.64 14.62
CA GLY A 75 0.53 -2.82 16.05
C GLY A 75 -0.92 -2.74 16.47
N ILE A 76 -1.81 -3.21 15.63
CA ILE A 76 -3.26 -3.14 15.90
C ILE A 76 -3.91 -4.53 15.97
#